data_31d9f3a4a8d91e4adb9acfdcc3b6c880
#
_entry.id   31d9f3a4a8d91e4adb9acfdcc3b6c880
#
_cell.length_a   1.000
_cell.length_b   1.000
_cell.length_c   1.000
_cell.angle_alpha   90.00
_cell.angle_beta   90.00
_cell.angle_gamma   90.00
#
_symmetry.space_group_name_H-M   'P 1'
#
loop_
_entity.id
_entity.type
_entity.pdbx_description
1 polymer ?
#
loop_
_entity_poly.entity_id
_entity_poly.type
_entity_poly.pdbx_seq_one_letter_code
_entity_poly.pdbx_strand_id
1 'polypeptide(L)'
;MRYTIKNEYLKVTVDSKGCEIVSAITAADNREHIWQADPAAWKRHAPVLFPLVGKYRDNSVTYNGRQYHMTQHGFARDMEFEPVKIEDDKLTMCLKADASTLEAYPFFFKLECTYRLDGSSIAASWRVSDTQDEAMYFSIGAHPAFVLDGHESLTGCRIGFAMDRYGVEAVNPDTKAEGISYRLLNAEGLSLIHI
;
A
#
# COMPACT_ATOMS: atom_id res chain seq x y z
N MET A 1 -10.03 0.34 -14.21
CA MET A 1 -10.90 1.56 -14.32
C MET A 1 -10.42 2.59 -13.30
N ARG A 2 -10.56 3.91 -13.57
CA ARG A 2 -10.12 4.96 -12.65
C ARG A 2 -11.29 5.66 -12.00
N TYR A 3 -11.19 5.90 -10.70
CA TYR A 3 -12.17 6.60 -9.87
C TYR A 3 -11.52 7.84 -9.28
N THR A 4 -12.27 8.95 -9.22
CA THR A 4 -11.75 10.22 -8.70
C THR A 4 -12.64 10.69 -7.55
N ILE A 5 -12.01 10.99 -6.43
CA ILE A 5 -12.61 11.66 -5.28
C ILE A 5 -12.00 13.06 -5.15
N LYS A 6 -12.76 14.02 -4.66
CA LYS A 6 -12.31 15.41 -4.55
C LYS A 6 -12.99 16.14 -3.40
N ASN A 7 -12.30 17.12 -2.85
CA ASN A 7 -12.84 18.16 -1.98
C ASN A 7 -12.30 19.53 -2.41
N GLU A 8 -12.41 20.54 -1.57
CA GLU A 8 -11.89 21.90 -1.86
C GLU A 8 -10.34 21.97 -1.92
N TYR A 9 -9.61 20.99 -1.34
CA TYR A 9 -8.15 20.99 -1.24
C TYR A 9 -7.47 20.04 -2.21
N LEU A 10 -8.09 18.89 -2.45
CA LEU A 10 -7.45 17.76 -3.15
C LEU A 10 -8.37 17.14 -4.20
N LYS A 11 -7.73 16.67 -5.28
CA LYS A 11 -8.31 15.75 -6.26
C LYS A 11 -7.44 14.49 -6.32
N VAL A 12 -8.01 13.34 -5.94
CA VAL A 12 -7.30 12.07 -5.86
C VAL A 12 -7.90 11.06 -6.81
N THR A 13 -7.07 10.42 -7.62
CA THR A 13 -7.48 9.38 -8.57
C THR A 13 -6.91 8.04 -8.14
N VAL A 14 -7.78 7.03 -8.09
CA VAL A 14 -7.46 5.65 -7.73
C VAL A 14 -7.74 4.74 -8.93
N ASP A 15 -6.80 3.88 -9.28
CA ASP A 15 -7.01 2.83 -10.28
C ASP A 15 -7.62 1.59 -9.61
N SER A 16 -8.63 0.97 -10.23
CA SER A 16 -9.23 -0.28 -9.75
C SER A 16 -8.21 -1.42 -9.73
N LYS A 17 -7.26 -1.39 -10.64
CA LYS A 17 -6.15 -2.34 -10.60
C LYS A 17 -5.23 -2.02 -9.42
N GLY A 18 -5.18 -2.95 -8.48
CA GLY A 18 -4.39 -2.82 -7.25
C GLY A 18 -4.96 -1.86 -6.22
N CYS A 19 -6.12 -1.24 -6.47
CA CYS A 19 -6.67 -0.14 -5.67
C CYS A 19 -5.62 0.95 -5.39
N GLU A 20 -4.85 1.29 -6.41
CA GLU A 20 -3.64 2.11 -6.32
C GLU A 20 -3.96 3.59 -6.52
N ILE A 21 -3.52 4.45 -5.60
CA ILE A 21 -3.56 5.90 -5.85
C ILE A 21 -2.57 6.21 -6.96
N VAL A 22 -3.07 6.74 -8.08
CA VAL A 22 -2.25 7.07 -9.26
C VAL A 22 -2.05 8.57 -9.47
N SER A 23 -2.79 9.39 -8.73
CA SER A 23 -2.66 10.85 -8.76
C SER A 23 -3.24 11.46 -7.49
N ALA A 24 -2.58 12.47 -6.95
CA ALA A 24 -3.06 13.30 -5.87
C ALA A 24 -2.64 14.75 -6.14
N ILE A 25 -3.61 15.57 -6.52
CA ILE A 25 -3.38 16.94 -7.00
C ILE A 25 -3.93 17.94 -5.97
N THR A 26 -3.12 18.93 -5.57
CA THR A 26 -3.58 20.08 -4.79
C THR A 26 -4.45 20.99 -5.66
N ALA A 27 -5.65 21.35 -5.18
CA ALA A 27 -6.61 22.16 -5.94
C ALA A 27 -6.13 23.62 -6.16
N ALA A 28 -5.32 24.16 -5.23
CA ALA A 28 -4.88 25.56 -5.26
C ALA A 28 -3.90 25.88 -6.41
N ASP A 29 -2.99 24.95 -6.73
CA ASP A 29 -1.89 25.17 -7.66
C ASP A 29 -1.75 24.06 -8.72
N ASN A 30 -2.66 23.09 -8.74
CA ASN A 30 -2.65 21.91 -9.60
C ASN A 30 -1.37 21.07 -9.50
N ARG A 31 -0.72 21.06 -8.36
CA ARG A 31 0.51 20.32 -8.11
C ARG A 31 0.22 18.82 -7.89
N GLU A 32 0.90 17.97 -8.66
CA GLU A 32 0.85 16.52 -8.49
C GLU A 32 1.83 16.07 -7.39
N HIS A 33 1.38 15.21 -6.49
CA HIS A 33 2.17 14.70 -5.37
C HIS A 33 2.57 13.23 -5.52
N ILE A 34 1.92 12.47 -6.41
CA ILE A 34 2.22 11.06 -6.62
C ILE A 34 3.19 10.92 -7.80
N TRP A 35 4.19 10.09 -7.64
CA TRP A 35 5.08 9.66 -8.72
C TRP A 35 4.31 9.11 -9.90
N GLN A 36 4.66 9.52 -11.12
CA GLN A 36 3.89 9.20 -12.32
C GLN A 36 4.37 7.96 -13.07
N ALA A 37 4.95 7.00 -12.34
CA ALA A 37 5.26 5.65 -12.78
C ALA A 37 6.12 5.57 -14.05
N ASP A 38 7.16 6.41 -14.17
CA ASP A 38 8.11 6.31 -15.27
C ASP A 38 8.74 4.91 -15.29
N PRO A 39 8.53 4.13 -16.36
CA PRO A 39 9.03 2.78 -16.46
C PRO A 39 10.55 2.69 -16.49
N ALA A 40 11.26 3.77 -16.80
CA ALA A 40 12.73 3.82 -16.76
C ALA A 40 13.26 3.79 -15.31
N ALA A 41 12.45 4.22 -14.34
CA ALA A 41 12.80 4.20 -12.92
C ALA A 41 11.94 3.19 -12.15
N TRP A 42 10.63 3.46 -12.00
CA TRP A 42 9.72 2.57 -11.29
C TRP A 42 8.28 2.72 -11.81
N LYS A 43 7.74 1.63 -12.33
CA LYS A 43 6.46 1.59 -13.07
C LYS A 43 5.19 1.49 -12.22
N ARG A 44 5.24 1.83 -10.93
CA ARG A 44 4.10 1.86 -10.01
C ARG A 44 4.00 3.22 -9.33
N HIS A 45 2.85 3.51 -8.72
CA HIS A 45 2.57 4.77 -8.04
C HIS A 45 2.54 4.60 -6.51
N ALA A 46 1.56 3.84 -6.01
CA ALA A 46 1.30 3.65 -4.58
C ALA A 46 0.68 2.26 -4.29
N PRO A 47 1.36 1.15 -4.64
CA PRO A 47 0.75 -0.17 -4.57
C PRO A 47 0.38 -0.59 -3.15
N VAL A 48 -0.75 -1.28 -3.03
CA VAL A 48 -1.16 -1.99 -1.82
C VAL A 48 -0.50 -3.36 -1.80
N LEU A 49 0.21 -3.66 -0.71
CA LEU A 49 0.96 -4.89 -0.52
C LEU A 49 0.14 -5.85 0.34
N PHE A 50 -0.37 -6.93 -0.28
CA PHE A 50 -1.19 -7.95 0.38
C PHE A 50 -1.22 -9.24 -0.47
N PRO A 51 -1.26 -10.41 0.14
CA PRO A 51 -1.25 -10.74 1.56
C PRO A 51 0.15 -10.85 2.17
N LEU A 52 1.18 -10.36 1.46
CA LEU A 52 2.57 -10.41 1.88
C LEU A 52 3.23 -9.05 1.70
N VAL A 53 3.94 -8.58 2.72
CA VAL A 53 4.90 -7.49 2.60
C VAL A 53 6.31 -8.08 2.60
N GLY A 54 7.13 -7.72 1.61
CA GLY A 54 8.43 -8.33 1.40
C GLY A 54 8.35 -9.58 0.51
N LYS A 55 9.15 -10.58 0.80
CA LYS A 55 9.34 -11.75 -0.04
C LYS A 55 9.54 -12.99 0.81
N TYR A 56 8.89 -14.09 0.46
CA TYR A 56 9.22 -15.39 1.03
C TYR A 56 10.57 -15.89 0.49
N ARG A 57 11.28 -16.67 1.30
CA ARG A 57 12.44 -17.43 0.83
C ARG A 57 12.01 -18.31 -0.34
N ASP A 58 12.76 -18.26 -1.45
CA ASP A 58 12.47 -19.00 -2.69
C ASP A 58 11.07 -18.76 -3.26
N ASN A 59 10.46 -17.59 -2.96
CA ASN A 59 9.10 -17.21 -3.35
C ASN A 59 8.03 -18.25 -2.93
N SER A 60 8.27 -19.00 -1.86
CA SER A 60 7.35 -20.07 -1.46
C SER A 60 7.17 -20.17 0.04
N VAL A 61 6.02 -20.67 0.45
CA VAL A 61 5.67 -20.97 1.83
C VAL A 61 4.93 -22.30 1.88
N THR A 62 5.14 -23.08 2.95
CA THR A 62 4.40 -24.33 3.18
C THR A 62 3.32 -24.08 4.23
N TYR A 63 2.09 -24.42 3.90
CA TYR A 63 0.95 -24.41 4.81
C TYR A 63 0.18 -25.73 4.72
N ASN A 64 -0.11 -26.34 5.85
CA ASN A 64 -0.77 -27.66 5.96
C ASN A 64 -0.18 -28.71 5.00
N GLY A 65 1.17 -28.79 4.91
CA GLY A 65 1.90 -29.75 4.10
C GLY A 65 1.91 -29.47 2.59
N ARG A 66 1.21 -28.43 2.13
CA ARG A 66 1.20 -28.00 0.72
C ARG A 66 2.06 -26.75 0.52
N GLN A 67 2.84 -26.70 -0.56
CA GLN A 67 3.63 -25.54 -0.94
C GLN A 67 2.81 -24.58 -1.80
N TYR A 68 2.92 -23.30 -1.48
CA TYR A 68 2.29 -22.18 -2.20
C TYR A 68 3.37 -21.21 -2.67
N HIS A 69 3.18 -20.67 -3.87
CA HIS A 69 4.12 -19.73 -4.48
C HIS A 69 3.51 -18.35 -4.56
N MET A 70 4.29 -17.35 -4.12
CA MET A 70 3.88 -15.97 -4.14
C MET A 70 5.06 -15.06 -4.47
N THR A 71 4.84 -14.11 -5.36
CA THR A 71 5.85 -13.10 -5.70
C THR A 71 6.00 -12.08 -4.59
N GLN A 72 7.09 -11.32 -4.63
CA GLN A 72 7.31 -10.21 -3.69
C GLN A 72 6.09 -9.30 -3.60
N HIS A 73 5.71 -8.95 -2.37
CA HIS A 73 4.59 -8.06 -2.02
C HIS A 73 3.19 -8.60 -2.33
N GLY A 74 3.06 -9.90 -2.56
CA GLY A 74 1.77 -10.52 -2.81
C GLY A 74 1.18 -10.16 -4.18
N PHE A 75 -0.12 -10.34 -4.31
CA PHE A 75 -0.82 -10.22 -5.59
C PHE A 75 -1.83 -9.07 -5.65
N ALA A 76 -2.27 -8.50 -4.52
CA ALA A 76 -3.36 -7.51 -4.51
C ALA A 76 -3.10 -6.32 -5.46
N ARG A 77 -1.85 -5.87 -5.54
CA ARG A 77 -1.42 -4.79 -6.43
C ARG A 77 -1.58 -5.07 -7.93
N ASP A 78 -1.83 -6.30 -8.32
CA ASP A 78 -2.00 -6.73 -9.71
C ASP A 78 -3.43 -7.19 -10.02
N MET A 79 -4.32 -7.22 -8.99
CA MET A 79 -5.70 -7.65 -9.08
C MET A 79 -6.66 -6.47 -9.31
N GLU A 80 -7.82 -6.75 -9.91
CA GLU A 80 -8.89 -5.77 -10.04
C GLU A 80 -9.74 -5.73 -8.76
N PHE A 81 -9.96 -4.53 -8.23
CA PHE A 81 -10.85 -4.28 -7.11
C PHE A 81 -12.19 -3.76 -7.61
N GLU A 82 -13.27 -4.22 -6.99
CA GLU A 82 -14.62 -3.74 -7.27
C GLU A 82 -14.96 -2.54 -6.37
N PRO A 83 -15.60 -1.50 -6.90
CA PRO A 83 -16.07 -0.39 -6.07
C PRO A 83 -17.24 -0.85 -5.19
N VAL A 84 -17.15 -0.59 -3.90
CA VAL A 84 -18.20 -0.86 -2.90
C VAL A 84 -18.99 0.41 -2.59
N LYS A 85 -18.28 1.53 -2.48
CA LYS A 85 -18.86 2.83 -2.17
C LYS A 85 -18.07 3.94 -2.86
N ILE A 86 -18.79 4.83 -3.52
CA ILE A 86 -18.24 6.01 -4.19
C ILE A 86 -19.01 7.22 -3.68
N GLU A 87 -18.32 8.15 -3.05
CA GLU A 87 -18.81 9.46 -2.58
C GLU A 87 -17.88 10.54 -3.14
N ASP A 88 -18.22 11.79 -3.02
CA ASP A 88 -17.42 12.90 -3.58
C ASP A 88 -15.98 12.92 -3.00
N ASP A 89 -15.85 12.65 -1.69
CA ASP A 89 -14.59 12.71 -0.93
C ASP A 89 -14.12 11.35 -0.39
N LYS A 90 -14.84 10.26 -0.73
CA LYS A 90 -14.53 8.91 -0.21
C LYS A 90 -14.78 7.82 -1.25
N LEU A 91 -13.82 6.92 -1.35
CA LEU A 91 -13.91 5.72 -2.18
C LEU A 91 -13.59 4.49 -1.33
N THR A 92 -14.44 3.48 -1.40
CA THR A 92 -14.18 2.15 -0.84
C THR A 92 -14.21 1.12 -1.97
N MET A 93 -13.15 0.34 -2.09
CA MET A 93 -13.02 -0.75 -3.05
C MET A 93 -12.74 -2.06 -2.33
N CYS A 94 -13.07 -3.17 -2.96
CA CYS A 94 -12.99 -4.51 -2.38
C CYS A 94 -12.33 -5.51 -3.32
N LEU A 95 -11.45 -6.33 -2.77
CA LEU A 95 -10.93 -7.55 -3.37
C LEU A 95 -11.37 -8.73 -2.50
N LYS A 96 -11.90 -9.77 -3.13
CA LYS A 96 -12.25 -11.04 -2.45
C LYS A 96 -11.40 -12.16 -2.97
N ALA A 97 -11.21 -13.18 -2.15
CA ALA A 97 -10.60 -14.42 -2.58
C ALA A 97 -11.42 -15.04 -3.72
N ASP A 98 -10.70 -15.55 -4.71
CA ASP A 98 -11.23 -16.31 -5.84
C ASP A 98 -10.35 -17.56 -6.13
N ALA A 99 -10.69 -18.31 -7.15
CA ALA A 99 -9.95 -19.52 -7.51
C ALA A 99 -8.46 -19.23 -7.78
N SER A 100 -8.15 -18.09 -8.41
CA SER A 100 -6.77 -17.70 -8.75
C SER A 100 -5.95 -17.32 -7.52
N THR A 101 -6.55 -16.60 -6.57
CA THR A 101 -5.87 -16.22 -5.33
C THR A 101 -5.62 -17.43 -4.42
N LEU A 102 -6.54 -18.42 -4.40
CA LEU A 102 -6.41 -19.63 -3.59
C LEU A 102 -5.28 -20.56 -4.06
N GLU A 103 -4.82 -20.44 -5.30
CA GLU A 103 -3.64 -21.16 -5.78
C GLU A 103 -2.34 -20.68 -5.13
N ALA A 104 -2.25 -19.37 -4.80
CA ALA A 104 -1.07 -18.76 -4.20
C ALA A 104 -1.21 -18.53 -2.69
N TYR A 105 -2.44 -18.42 -2.19
CA TYR A 105 -2.76 -18.05 -0.81
C TYR A 105 -4.03 -18.77 -0.36
N PRO A 106 -3.93 -19.84 0.46
CA PRO A 106 -5.03 -20.78 0.72
C PRO A 106 -6.03 -20.27 1.77
N PHE A 107 -6.40 -19.00 1.72
CA PHE A 107 -7.32 -18.40 2.68
C PHE A 107 -8.41 -17.60 1.97
N PHE A 108 -9.64 -17.76 2.46
CA PHE A 108 -10.77 -16.96 2.01
C PHE A 108 -10.78 -15.62 2.74
N PHE A 109 -10.49 -14.57 2.02
CA PHE A 109 -10.40 -13.21 2.56
C PHE A 109 -11.33 -12.24 1.85
N LYS A 110 -11.59 -11.13 2.53
CA LYS A 110 -12.13 -9.91 1.97
C LYS A 110 -11.21 -8.75 2.37
N LEU A 111 -10.61 -8.08 1.39
CA LEU A 111 -9.81 -6.88 1.59
C LEU A 111 -10.61 -5.66 1.12
N GLU A 112 -10.93 -4.74 2.02
CA GLU A 112 -11.55 -3.45 1.72
C GLU A 112 -10.51 -2.35 1.89
N CYS A 113 -10.28 -1.59 0.81
CA CYS A 113 -9.43 -0.41 0.81
C CYS A 113 -10.31 0.83 0.75
N THR A 114 -10.18 1.74 1.71
CA THR A 114 -10.92 2.99 1.77
C THR A 114 -9.97 4.17 1.74
N TYR A 115 -10.20 5.08 0.82
CA TYR A 115 -9.56 6.39 0.75
C TYR A 115 -10.59 7.47 1.06
N ARG A 116 -10.28 8.38 2.00
CA ARG A 116 -11.11 9.50 2.37
C ARG A 116 -10.28 10.77 2.41
N LEU A 117 -10.81 11.84 1.89
CA LEU A 117 -10.21 13.16 1.99
C LEU A 117 -10.69 13.85 3.26
N ASP A 118 -9.74 14.38 4.03
CA ASP A 118 -10.00 15.11 5.27
C ASP A 118 -9.17 16.41 5.24
N GLY A 119 -9.81 17.50 4.84
CA GLY A 119 -9.11 18.74 4.49
C GLY A 119 -8.06 18.48 3.42
N SER A 120 -6.80 18.85 3.69
CA SER A 120 -5.65 18.64 2.81
C SER A 120 -4.98 17.27 3.00
N SER A 121 -5.62 16.33 3.69
CA SER A 121 -5.07 15.01 4.00
C SER A 121 -5.81 13.89 3.28
N ILE A 122 -5.10 12.81 2.97
CA ILE A 122 -5.67 11.56 2.46
C ILE A 122 -5.56 10.52 3.58
N ALA A 123 -6.71 10.09 4.09
CA ALA A 123 -6.79 8.97 5.02
C ALA A 123 -6.97 7.67 4.24
N ALA A 124 -5.97 6.78 4.30
CA ALA A 124 -6.04 5.45 3.75
C ALA A 124 -6.27 4.42 4.86
N SER A 125 -7.24 3.55 4.69
CA SER A 125 -7.53 2.48 5.63
C SER A 125 -7.78 1.16 4.90
N TRP A 126 -7.31 0.08 5.50
CA TRP A 126 -7.48 -1.28 5.01
C TRP A 126 -8.17 -2.12 6.06
N ARG A 127 -9.21 -2.83 5.63
CA ARG A 127 -9.89 -3.83 6.46
C ARG A 127 -9.69 -5.18 5.79
N VAL A 128 -9.04 -6.08 6.50
CA VAL A 128 -8.93 -7.48 6.11
C VAL A 128 -9.90 -8.28 6.98
N SER A 129 -10.79 -9.01 6.34
CA SER A 129 -11.73 -9.91 7.00
C SER A 129 -11.42 -11.34 6.59
N ASP A 130 -11.28 -12.20 7.57
CA ASP A 130 -11.31 -13.64 7.39
C ASP A 130 -12.76 -14.07 7.17
N THR A 131 -13.01 -14.86 6.15
CA THR A 131 -14.36 -15.36 5.81
C THR A 131 -14.47 -16.88 5.96
N GLN A 132 -13.54 -17.48 6.71
CA GLN A 132 -13.47 -18.90 7.06
C GLN A 132 -13.32 -19.07 8.57
N ASP A 133 -13.44 -20.32 9.07
CA ASP A 133 -13.34 -20.62 10.51
C ASP A 133 -11.90 -20.84 11.00
N GLU A 134 -10.93 -20.96 10.09
CA GLU A 134 -9.53 -21.21 10.42
C GLU A 134 -8.74 -19.88 10.46
N ALA A 135 -7.71 -19.82 11.28
CA ALA A 135 -6.86 -18.63 11.38
C ALA A 135 -6.15 -18.30 10.07
N MET A 136 -6.30 -17.08 9.60
CA MET A 136 -5.67 -16.55 8.41
C MET A 136 -4.39 -15.76 8.76
N TYR A 137 -3.30 -16.03 8.04
CA TYR A 137 -1.99 -15.38 8.25
C TYR A 137 -1.67 -14.44 7.09
N PHE A 138 -1.50 -13.16 7.36
CA PHE A 138 -1.16 -12.17 6.34
C PHE A 138 -0.26 -11.06 6.88
N SER A 139 0.32 -10.32 5.98
CA SER A 139 0.83 -8.97 6.23
C SER A 139 0.29 -8.00 5.19
N ILE A 140 0.13 -6.73 5.60
CA ILE A 140 -0.41 -5.69 4.73
C ILE A 140 0.43 -4.42 4.88
N GLY A 141 0.58 -3.69 3.77
CA GLY A 141 1.31 -2.42 3.75
C GLY A 141 0.99 -1.60 2.52
N ALA A 142 1.55 -0.40 2.49
CA ALA A 142 1.51 0.49 1.34
C ALA A 142 2.94 0.86 0.91
N HIS A 143 3.07 1.20 -0.36
CA HIS A 143 4.35 1.62 -0.92
C HIS A 143 4.16 2.87 -1.81
N PRO A 144 3.70 4.00 -1.25
CA PRO A 144 3.50 5.20 -2.04
C PRO A 144 4.83 5.82 -2.46
N ALA A 145 4.93 6.23 -3.72
CA ALA A 145 6.00 7.08 -4.21
C ALA A 145 5.49 8.51 -4.40
N PHE A 146 6.25 9.47 -3.90
CA PHE A 146 5.92 10.89 -3.97
C PHE A 146 6.82 11.63 -4.95
N VAL A 147 6.27 12.65 -5.60
CA VAL A 147 7.04 13.59 -6.37
C VAL A 147 7.80 14.52 -5.41
N LEU A 148 9.10 14.64 -5.61
CA LEU A 148 9.96 15.60 -4.91
C LEU A 148 10.14 16.84 -5.79
N ASP A 149 9.18 17.74 -5.74
CA ASP A 149 9.18 18.91 -6.58
C ASP A 149 10.32 19.87 -6.22
N GLY A 150 11.15 20.22 -7.21
CA GLY A 150 12.28 21.13 -7.05
C GLY A 150 13.49 20.56 -6.27
N HIS A 151 13.47 19.27 -5.94
CA HIS A 151 14.58 18.61 -5.25
C HIS A 151 15.25 17.58 -6.15
N GLU A 152 16.53 17.80 -6.48
CA GLU A 152 17.36 16.83 -7.17
C GLU A 152 17.82 15.67 -6.26
N SER A 153 17.63 15.80 -4.95
CA SER A 153 18.01 14.81 -3.96
C SER A 153 17.04 14.76 -2.77
N LEU A 154 17.09 13.67 -2.01
CA LEU A 154 16.34 13.51 -0.75
C LEU A 154 16.86 14.39 0.39
N THR A 155 17.93 15.18 0.16
CA THR A 155 18.50 16.05 1.18
C THR A 155 17.48 17.08 1.65
N GLY A 156 17.18 17.09 2.93
CA GLY A 156 16.17 17.96 3.53
C GLY A 156 14.75 17.42 3.55
N CYS A 157 14.45 16.32 2.86
CA CYS A 157 13.18 15.62 3.01
C CYS A 157 13.08 14.97 4.39
N ARG A 158 11.88 15.04 4.99
CA ARG A 158 11.60 14.44 6.30
C ARG A 158 10.30 13.66 6.26
N ILE A 159 10.30 12.50 6.92
CA ILE A 159 9.09 11.75 7.21
C ILE A 159 8.83 11.89 8.71
N GLY A 160 7.68 12.47 9.06
CA GLY A 160 7.23 12.60 10.44
C GLY A 160 6.28 11.46 10.78
N PHE A 161 6.47 10.89 11.97
CA PHE A 161 5.58 9.88 12.53
C PHE A 161 4.97 10.43 13.83
N ALA A 162 3.67 10.22 14.05
CA ALA A 162 3.04 10.48 15.33
C ALA A 162 3.45 9.38 16.33
N MET A 163 4.46 9.67 17.13
CA MET A 163 5.29 8.68 17.87
C MET A 163 4.69 8.16 19.16
N ASP A 164 3.48 8.55 19.58
CA ASP A 164 2.96 8.21 20.91
C ASP A 164 2.74 6.72 21.16
N ARG A 165 2.87 5.86 20.14
CA ARG A 165 2.60 4.41 20.25
C ARG A 165 3.54 3.50 19.46
N TYR A 166 4.58 4.03 18.79
CA TYR A 166 5.43 3.24 17.89
C TYR A 166 6.91 3.53 18.13
N GLY A 167 7.71 2.47 18.24
CA GLY A 167 9.16 2.59 18.14
C GLY A 167 9.57 2.71 16.68
N VAL A 168 10.59 3.54 16.41
CA VAL A 168 11.25 3.56 15.10
C VAL A 168 12.65 3.02 15.29
N GLU A 169 12.95 1.92 14.63
CA GLU A 169 14.28 1.34 14.63
C GLU A 169 14.93 1.55 13.25
N ALA A 170 16.17 2.04 13.24
CA ALA A 170 16.95 2.13 12.02
C ALA A 170 17.33 0.71 11.57
N VAL A 171 16.88 0.31 10.39
CA VAL A 171 17.20 -0.99 9.81
C VAL A 171 18.39 -0.84 8.90
N ASN A 172 19.57 -1.23 9.41
CA ASN A 172 20.81 -1.41 8.67
C ASN A 172 21.44 -0.16 8.05
N PRO A 173 22.36 0.52 8.79
CA PRO A 173 23.12 1.65 8.28
C PRO A 173 24.17 1.28 7.21
N ASP A 174 24.43 -0.02 6.97
CA ASP A 174 25.48 -0.49 6.07
C ASP A 174 25.02 -0.81 4.64
N THR A 175 23.76 -0.63 4.31
CA THR A 175 23.36 -0.69 2.89
C THR A 175 23.86 0.56 2.19
N LYS A 176 24.68 0.38 1.15
CA LYS A 176 25.26 1.44 0.30
C LYS A 176 24.23 2.28 -0.48
N ALA A 177 22.96 2.21 -0.13
CA ALA A 177 21.95 3.14 -0.58
C ALA A 177 22.04 4.37 0.32
N GLU A 178 22.22 5.55 -0.24
CA GLU A 178 22.10 6.84 0.44
C GLU A 178 20.66 7.04 0.90
N GLY A 179 20.24 6.33 1.93
CA GLY A 179 18.90 6.40 2.49
C GLY A 179 18.87 5.73 3.86
N ILE A 180 18.14 6.33 4.79
CA ILE A 180 17.89 5.75 6.10
C ILE A 180 16.63 4.90 5.97
N SER A 181 16.76 3.59 6.19
CA SER A 181 15.62 2.70 6.30
C SER A 181 15.12 2.70 7.74
N TYR A 182 13.84 3.01 7.94
CA TYR A 182 13.20 2.95 9.24
C TYR A 182 12.21 1.81 9.29
N ARG A 183 12.13 1.17 10.44
CA ARG A 183 11.14 0.17 10.74
C ARG A 183 10.18 0.72 11.78
N LEU A 184 8.90 0.84 11.45
CA LEU A 184 7.86 1.12 12.42
C LEU A 184 7.45 -0.17 13.12
N LEU A 185 7.57 -0.18 14.44
CA LEU A 185 7.08 -1.26 15.28
C LEU A 185 5.83 -0.76 16.01
N ASN A 186 4.74 -1.52 15.96
CA ASN A 186 3.63 -1.29 16.88
C ASN A 186 4.00 -1.79 18.28
N ALA A 187 3.15 -1.55 19.27
CA ALA A 187 3.35 -1.99 20.66
C ALA A 187 3.52 -3.51 20.81
N GLU A 188 3.21 -4.30 19.79
CA GLU A 188 3.32 -5.76 19.72
C GLU A 188 4.54 -6.23 18.90
N GLY A 189 5.40 -5.31 18.44
CA GLY A 189 6.63 -5.61 17.71
C GLY A 189 6.44 -5.97 16.24
N LEU A 190 5.25 -5.73 15.66
CA LEU A 190 4.98 -5.96 14.25
C LEU A 190 5.32 -4.71 13.43
N SER A 191 6.21 -4.88 12.50
CA SER A 191 6.76 -3.85 11.63
C SER A 191 6.05 -3.76 10.30
N LEU A 192 6.01 -2.55 9.74
CA LEU A 192 6.01 -2.44 8.27
C LEU A 192 6.05 -1.00 7.74
N ILE A 193 7.21 -0.50 7.43
CA ILE A 193 7.45 0.40 6.28
C ILE A 193 8.88 0.13 5.82
N HIS A 194 9.02 -0.33 4.58
CA HIS A 194 10.27 -0.17 3.83
C HIS A 194 10.11 1.09 3.00
N ILE A 195 10.94 2.07 3.24
CA ILE A 195 11.11 3.24 2.38
C ILE A 195 12.45 3.07 1.68
#